data_54f7bf18c5aa3e63eb258d53434abd6c
#
_entry.id   54f7bf18c5aa3e63eb258d53434abd6c
#
_cell.length_a   1.000
_cell.length_b   1.000
_cell.length_c   1.000
_cell.angle_alpha   90.00
_cell.angle_beta   90.00
_cell.angle_gamma   90.00
#
_symmetry.space_group_name_H-M   'P 1'
#
loop_
_entity.id
_entity.type
_entity.pdbx_description
1 polymer ?
#
loop_
_entity_poly.entity_id
_entity_poly.type
_entity_poly.pdbx_seq_one_letter_code
_entity_poly.pdbx_strand_id
1 'polypeptide(L)'
;MRLLLDTHIWIWSDLEPWRLTSDVTRILSDTENELWLSPVSVWELIVHVEKKRVTLEKDVLTWIATSKQDLSLREAPMSWAVAEELRFVVLRHRDPADRFLVATARVQDLTLVTADRTLMEIDGVRILPNC
;
A
#
# COMPACT_ATOMS: atom_id res chain seq x y z
N MET A 1 -8.24 -7.56 -11.11
CA MET A 1 -7.24 -7.89 -10.06
C MET A 1 -7.66 -7.23 -8.76
N ARG A 2 -7.31 -7.83 -7.65
CA ARG A 2 -7.50 -7.26 -6.30
C ARG A 2 -6.12 -6.85 -5.79
N LEU A 3 -5.88 -5.56 -5.67
CA LEU A 3 -4.56 -4.98 -5.45
C LEU A 3 -4.48 -4.30 -4.09
N LEU A 4 -3.44 -4.62 -3.30
CA LEU A 4 -3.12 -3.91 -2.07
C LEU A 4 -1.97 -2.94 -2.38
N LEU A 5 -2.19 -1.65 -2.15
CA LEU A 5 -1.17 -0.65 -2.43
C LEU A 5 -0.19 -0.55 -1.26
N ASP A 6 1.11 -0.70 -1.55
CA ASP A 6 2.15 -0.29 -0.61
C ASP A 6 2.02 1.22 -0.38
N THR A 7 2.37 1.69 0.79
CA THR A 7 2.18 3.08 1.20
C THR A 7 2.79 4.07 0.20
N HIS A 8 4.01 3.83 -0.27
CA HIS A 8 4.67 4.73 -1.22
C HIS A 8 3.99 4.71 -2.60
N ILE A 9 3.50 3.56 -3.06
CA ILE A 9 2.73 3.49 -4.30
C ILE A 9 1.50 4.38 -4.21
N TRP A 10 0.78 4.31 -3.10
CA TRP A 10 -0.38 5.15 -2.85
C TRP A 10 -0.03 6.64 -2.85
N ILE A 11 1.00 7.02 -2.08
CA ILE A 11 1.44 8.43 -2.00
C ILE A 11 1.88 8.94 -3.38
N TRP A 12 2.71 8.17 -4.08
CA TRP A 12 3.22 8.56 -5.40
C TRP A 12 2.12 8.68 -6.44
N SER A 13 1.05 7.89 -6.34
CA SER A 13 -0.03 7.93 -7.33
C SER A 13 -0.65 9.32 -7.47
N ASP A 14 -0.62 10.12 -6.43
CA ASP A 14 -1.11 11.51 -6.44
C ASP A 14 0.04 12.53 -6.48
N LEU A 15 1.02 12.39 -5.60
CA LEU A 15 2.04 13.43 -5.39
C LEU A 15 3.21 13.34 -6.36
N GLU A 16 3.59 12.14 -6.78
CA GLU A 16 4.76 11.92 -7.65
C GLU A 16 4.47 10.81 -8.66
N PRO A 17 3.45 10.98 -9.53
CA PRO A 17 3.03 9.90 -10.44
C PRO A 17 4.11 9.45 -11.43
N TRP A 18 5.11 10.29 -11.70
CA TRP A 18 6.24 9.91 -12.54
C TRP A 18 7.09 8.78 -11.95
N ARG A 19 6.98 8.48 -10.67
CA ARG A 19 7.68 7.37 -10.02
C ARG A 19 7.05 6.01 -10.31
N LEU A 20 5.81 6.00 -10.80
CA LEU A 20 5.14 4.78 -11.17
C LEU A 20 5.52 4.37 -12.60
N THR A 21 5.73 3.07 -12.81
CA THR A 21 5.94 2.56 -14.17
C THR A 21 4.67 2.74 -15.00
N SER A 22 4.80 2.72 -16.32
CA SER A 22 3.65 2.81 -17.20
C SER A 22 2.67 1.66 -16.99
N ASP A 23 3.19 0.46 -16.72
CA ASP A 23 2.35 -0.71 -16.44
C ASP A 23 1.54 -0.53 -15.15
N VAL A 24 2.18 -0.09 -14.06
CA VAL A 24 1.49 0.15 -12.79
C VAL A 24 0.46 1.26 -12.94
N THR A 25 0.81 2.37 -13.59
CA THR A 25 -0.13 3.46 -13.85
C THR A 25 -1.37 2.97 -14.59
N ARG A 26 -1.19 2.18 -15.64
CA ARG A 26 -2.29 1.61 -16.42
C ARG A 26 -3.17 0.71 -15.57
N ILE A 27 -2.57 -0.17 -14.78
CA ILE A 27 -3.30 -1.12 -13.94
C ILE A 27 -4.09 -0.41 -12.85
N LEU A 28 -3.51 0.60 -12.20
CA LEU A 28 -4.20 1.37 -11.17
C LEU A 28 -5.34 2.22 -11.74
N SER A 29 -5.26 2.60 -13.01
CA SER A 29 -6.30 3.40 -13.69
C SER A 29 -7.43 2.55 -14.24
N ASP A 30 -7.27 1.24 -14.31
CA ASP A 30 -8.28 0.33 -14.84
C ASP A 30 -9.37 0.09 -13.79
N THR A 31 -10.59 0.55 -14.07
CA THR A 31 -11.72 0.45 -13.15
C THR A 31 -12.18 -0.98 -12.89
N GLU A 32 -11.75 -1.95 -13.68
CA GLU A 32 -12.02 -3.37 -13.44
C GLU A 32 -11.18 -3.91 -12.29
N ASN A 33 -10.11 -3.22 -11.91
CA ASN A 33 -9.27 -3.60 -10.79
C ASN A 33 -9.79 -2.99 -9.48
N GLU A 34 -9.75 -3.78 -8.41
CA GLU A 34 -10.07 -3.30 -7.05
C GLU A 34 -8.79 -2.82 -6.39
N LEU A 35 -8.82 -1.62 -5.85
CA LEU A 35 -7.69 -1.05 -5.10
C LEU A 35 -8.01 -1.08 -3.62
N TRP A 36 -7.12 -1.68 -2.85
CA TRP A 36 -7.25 -1.85 -1.41
C TRP A 36 -6.12 -1.11 -0.70
N LEU A 37 -6.42 -0.54 0.45
CA LEU A 37 -5.45 0.17 1.28
C LEU A 37 -5.57 -0.29 2.73
N SER A 38 -4.42 -0.57 3.35
CA SER A 38 -4.37 -0.92 4.77
C SER A 38 -4.47 0.33 5.65
N PRO A 39 -5.13 0.26 6.81
CA PRO A 39 -5.04 1.31 7.83
C PRO A 39 -3.60 1.66 8.24
N VAL A 40 -2.67 0.70 8.15
CA VAL A 40 -1.25 0.93 8.40
C VAL A 40 -0.69 2.00 7.44
N SER A 41 -1.10 1.97 6.18
CA SER A 41 -0.64 2.97 5.20
C SER A 41 -1.15 4.37 5.54
N VAL A 42 -2.38 4.46 6.04
CA VAL A 42 -2.94 5.74 6.51
C VAL A 42 -2.11 6.26 7.68
N TRP A 43 -1.79 5.42 8.64
CA TRP A 43 -0.94 5.79 9.78
C TRP A 43 0.46 6.21 9.33
N GLU A 44 1.08 5.47 8.41
CA GLU A 44 2.39 5.83 7.88
C GLU A 44 2.38 7.20 7.20
N LEU A 45 1.35 7.51 6.41
CA LEU A 45 1.24 8.82 5.79
C LEU A 45 1.18 9.93 6.84
N ILE A 46 0.37 9.74 7.87
CA ILE A 46 0.24 10.73 8.96
C ILE A 46 1.62 10.95 9.62
N VAL A 47 2.35 9.87 9.91
CA VAL A 47 3.69 9.97 10.49
C VAL A 47 4.66 10.70 9.56
N HIS A 48 4.63 10.42 8.26
CA HIS A 48 5.49 11.11 7.29
C HIS A 48 5.17 12.60 7.20
N VAL A 49 3.91 12.97 7.28
CA VAL A 49 3.51 14.39 7.29
C VAL A 49 3.99 15.06 8.57
N GLU A 50 3.82 14.43 9.73
CA GLU A 50 4.28 14.96 11.02
C GLU A 50 5.80 15.16 11.03
N LYS A 51 6.55 14.24 10.43
CA LYS A 51 8.02 14.32 10.34
C LYS A 51 8.52 15.15 9.17
N LYS A 52 7.62 15.82 8.46
CA LYS A 52 7.94 16.69 7.31
C LYS A 52 8.66 15.97 6.16
N ARG A 53 8.46 14.66 6.03
CA ARG A 53 8.97 13.86 4.90
C ARG A 53 8.05 13.94 3.70
N VAL A 54 6.78 14.22 3.93
CA VAL A 54 5.76 14.42 2.90
C VAL A 54 5.06 15.74 3.20
N THR A 55 4.94 16.58 2.18
CA THR A 55 4.24 17.86 2.27
C THR A 55 2.96 17.79 1.45
N LEU A 56 1.84 18.08 2.09
CA LEU A 56 0.54 18.15 1.45
C LEU A 56 0.05 19.59 1.41
N GLU A 57 -0.62 19.98 0.33
CA GLU A 57 -1.22 21.32 0.21
C GLU A 57 -2.49 21.44 1.06
N LYS A 58 -3.13 20.30 1.35
CA LYS A 58 -4.36 20.23 2.14
C LYS A 58 -4.06 19.59 3.49
N ASP A 59 -5.00 19.73 4.43
CA ASP A 59 -4.99 18.96 5.66
C ASP A 59 -4.91 17.46 5.33
N VAL A 60 -4.17 16.71 6.15
CA VAL A 60 -3.91 15.29 5.88
C VAL A 60 -5.19 14.46 5.80
N LEU A 61 -6.17 14.72 6.67
CA LEU A 61 -7.43 13.98 6.65
C LEU A 61 -8.26 14.29 5.40
N THR A 62 -8.22 15.54 4.94
CA THR A 62 -8.88 15.95 3.70
C THR A 62 -8.24 15.25 2.49
N TRP A 63 -6.92 15.21 2.45
CA TRP A 63 -6.19 14.52 1.39
C TRP A 63 -6.54 13.03 1.35
N ILE A 64 -6.57 12.38 2.53
CA ILE A 64 -6.92 10.97 2.64
C ILE A 64 -8.34 10.72 2.13
N ALA A 65 -9.30 11.54 2.56
CA ALA A 65 -10.71 11.38 2.15
C ALA A 65 -10.87 11.53 0.63
N THR A 66 -10.20 12.52 0.05
CA THR A 66 -10.21 12.74 -1.41
C THR A 66 -9.60 11.55 -2.15
N SER A 67 -8.47 11.03 -1.68
CA SER A 67 -7.82 9.89 -2.29
C SER A 67 -8.67 8.63 -2.23
N LYS A 68 -9.31 8.37 -1.08
CA LYS A 68 -10.22 7.22 -0.94
C LYS A 68 -11.34 7.27 -1.98
N GLN A 69 -11.87 8.45 -2.23
CA GLN A 69 -12.96 8.64 -3.19
C GLN A 69 -12.44 8.51 -4.63
N ASP A 70 -11.38 9.22 -4.97
CA ASP A 70 -10.84 9.26 -6.33
C ASP A 70 -10.39 7.90 -6.82
N LEU A 71 -9.78 7.11 -5.95
CA LEU A 71 -9.30 5.76 -6.28
C LEU A 71 -10.30 4.66 -5.95
N SER A 72 -11.46 5.01 -5.39
CA SER A 72 -12.44 4.04 -4.90
C SER A 72 -11.80 3.00 -4.00
N LEU A 73 -10.97 3.45 -3.05
CA LEU A 73 -10.21 2.56 -2.18
C LEU A 73 -11.12 1.75 -1.26
N ARG A 74 -10.80 0.47 -1.15
CA ARG A 74 -11.41 -0.44 -0.18
C ARG A 74 -10.48 -0.60 1.01
N GLU A 75 -11.04 -0.67 2.20
CA GLU A 75 -10.23 -0.90 3.39
C GLU A 75 -9.79 -2.37 3.47
N ALA A 76 -8.48 -2.60 3.61
CA ALA A 76 -7.93 -3.91 3.92
C ALA A 76 -7.71 -3.97 5.44
N PRO A 77 -8.61 -4.57 6.21
CA PRO A 77 -8.63 -4.39 7.66
C PRO A 77 -7.44 -5.06 8.35
N MET A 78 -7.01 -4.45 9.46
CA MET A 78 -6.04 -5.05 10.38
C MET A 78 -6.77 -5.98 11.34
N SER A 79 -7.19 -7.13 10.82
CA SER A 79 -7.95 -8.12 11.58
C SER A 79 -7.05 -8.93 12.52
N TRP A 80 -7.67 -9.71 13.42
CA TRP A 80 -6.95 -10.68 14.22
C TRP A 80 -6.19 -11.67 13.33
N ALA A 81 -6.79 -12.11 12.22
CA ALA A 81 -6.14 -13.03 11.28
C ALA A 81 -4.87 -12.43 10.70
N VAL A 82 -4.87 -11.14 10.34
CA VAL A 82 -3.68 -10.44 9.87
C VAL A 82 -2.60 -10.41 10.96
N ALA A 83 -2.99 -10.06 12.18
CA ALA A 83 -2.04 -10.01 13.31
C ALA A 83 -1.43 -11.38 13.59
N GLU A 84 -2.23 -12.44 13.53
CA GLU A 84 -1.75 -13.82 13.74
C GLU A 84 -0.82 -14.27 12.61
N GLU A 85 -1.09 -13.86 11.37
CA GLU A 85 -0.25 -14.19 10.21
C GLU A 85 1.16 -13.60 10.31
N LEU A 86 1.34 -12.52 11.08
CA LEU A 86 2.65 -11.88 11.25
C LEU A 86 3.74 -12.84 11.73
N ARG A 87 3.40 -13.86 12.49
CA ARG A 87 4.37 -14.85 12.97
C ARG A 87 5.05 -15.63 11.84
N PHE A 88 4.42 -15.68 10.67
CA PHE A 88 4.97 -16.37 9.49
C PHE A 88 5.63 -15.43 8.49
N VAL A 89 5.61 -14.13 8.74
CA VAL A 89 6.22 -13.14 7.84
C VAL A 89 7.62 -12.83 8.33
N VAL A 90 8.61 -13.27 7.54
CA VAL A 90 10.03 -13.02 7.85
C VAL A 90 10.58 -12.07 6.79
N LEU A 91 10.99 -10.87 7.22
CA LEU A 91 11.59 -9.86 6.35
C LEU A 91 13.03 -9.59 6.77
N ARG A 92 13.88 -9.27 5.79
CA ARG A 92 15.29 -8.92 6.04
C ARG A 92 15.42 -7.60 6.78
N HIS A 93 14.55 -6.65 6.53
CA HIS A 93 14.52 -5.38 7.27
C HIS A 93 13.41 -5.41 8.33
N ARG A 94 13.50 -4.48 9.30
CA ARG A 94 12.61 -4.48 10.46
C ARG A 94 11.52 -3.41 10.38
N ASP A 95 10.98 -3.16 9.20
CA ASP A 95 9.85 -2.24 9.08
C ASP A 95 8.56 -2.98 9.45
N PRO A 96 7.94 -2.68 10.63
CA PRO A 96 6.73 -3.38 11.04
C PRO A 96 5.56 -3.15 10.09
N ALA A 97 5.50 -1.98 9.44
CA ALA A 97 4.44 -1.68 8.49
C ALA A 97 4.47 -2.64 7.31
N ASP A 98 5.66 -2.94 6.78
CA ASP A 98 5.80 -3.87 5.65
C ASP A 98 5.36 -5.29 6.02
N ARG A 99 5.63 -5.71 7.25
CA ARG A 99 5.15 -7.02 7.74
C ARG A 99 3.62 -7.06 7.75
N PHE A 100 2.98 -6.00 8.21
CA PHE A 100 1.51 -5.91 8.19
C PHE A 100 0.95 -5.96 6.77
N LEU A 101 1.60 -5.30 5.82
CA LEU A 101 1.15 -5.32 4.42
C LEU A 101 1.25 -6.71 3.82
N VAL A 102 2.35 -7.43 4.07
CA VAL A 102 2.51 -8.80 3.59
C VAL A 102 1.47 -9.72 4.22
N ALA A 103 1.28 -9.64 5.53
CA ALA A 103 0.28 -10.44 6.24
C ALA A 103 -1.14 -10.16 5.71
N THR A 104 -1.45 -8.89 5.47
CA THR A 104 -2.75 -8.47 4.92
C THR A 104 -2.96 -9.07 3.53
N ALA A 105 -1.95 -9.00 2.66
CA ALA A 105 -2.04 -9.55 1.30
C ALA A 105 -2.29 -11.06 1.33
N ARG A 106 -1.64 -11.78 2.24
CA ARG A 106 -1.85 -13.23 2.40
C ARG A 106 -3.26 -13.56 2.88
N VAL A 107 -3.69 -12.91 3.94
CA VAL A 107 -5.00 -13.19 4.58
C VAL A 107 -6.16 -12.81 3.68
N GLN A 108 -6.08 -11.67 3.01
CA GLN A 108 -7.14 -11.15 2.15
C GLN A 108 -7.01 -11.61 0.69
N ASP A 109 -5.99 -12.39 0.37
CA ASP A 109 -5.73 -12.86 -0.99
C ASP A 109 -5.63 -11.70 -1.99
N LEU A 110 -4.76 -10.74 -1.67
CA LEU A 110 -4.51 -9.56 -2.51
C LEU A 110 -3.12 -9.64 -3.15
N THR A 111 -2.99 -9.01 -4.31
CA THR A 111 -1.70 -8.80 -4.95
C THR A 111 -1.08 -7.51 -4.41
N LEU A 112 0.12 -7.58 -3.86
CA LEU A 112 0.81 -6.41 -3.30
C LEU A 112 1.51 -5.64 -4.41
N VAL A 113 1.17 -4.35 -4.54
CA VAL A 113 1.83 -3.43 -5.48
C VAL A 113 2.92 -2.69 -4.72
N THR A 114 4.18 -2.88 -5.09
CA THR A 114 5.30 -2.30 -4.35
C THR A 114 6.48 -1.97 -5.25
N ALA A 115 7.28 -0.99 -4.84
CA ALA A 115 8.58 -0.67 -5.42
C ALA A 115 9.73 -1.21 -4.56
N ASP A 116 9.45 -1.77 -3.40
CA ASP A 116 10.46 -2.29 -2.47
C ASP A 116 10.95 -3.66 -2.93
N ARG A 117 12.22 -3.75 -3.29
CA ARG A 117 12.82 -5.01 -3.77
C ARG A 117 12.81 -6.11 -2.73
N THR A 118 12.92 -5.78 -1.45
CA THR A 118 12.85 -6.77 -0.37
C THR A 118 11.49 -7.44 -0.34
N LEU A 119 10.41 -6.69 -0.56
CA LEU A 119 9.06 -7.24 -0.61
C LEU A 119 8.81 -8.05 -1.88
N MET A 120 9.48 -7.72 -2.99
CA MET A 120 9.34 -8.45 -4.25
C MET A 120 9.85 -9.89 -4.16
N GLU A 121 10.74 -10.17 -3.23
CA GLU A 121 11.36 -11.49 -3.06
C GLU A 121 10.65 -12.39 -2.05
N ILE A 122 9.59 -11.90 -1.41
CA ILE A 122 8.93 -12.65 -0.34
C ILE A 122 8.02 -13.74 -0.89
N ASP A 123 8.05 -14.91 -0.25
CA ASP A 123 7.21 -16.03 -0.62
C ASP A 123 5.78 -15.89 -0.10
N GLY A 124 4.84 -16.57 -0.76
CA GLY A 124 3.47 -16.68 -0.30
C GLY A 124 2.60 -15.47 -0.58
N VAL A 125 3.08 -14.53 -1.38
CA VAL A 125 2.34 -13.32 -1.76
C VAL A 125 2.57 -13.04 -3.24
N ARG A 126 1.49 -12.69 -3.95
CA ARG A 126 1.62 -12.23 -5.33
C ARG A 126 2.06 -10.78 -5.33
N ILE A 127 3.05 -10.45 -6.15
CA ILE A 127 3.63 -9.11 -6.25
C ILE A 127 3.40 -8.54 -7.64
N LEU A 128 2.93 -7.30 -7.69
CA LEU A 128 2.97 -6.46 -8.90
C LEU A 128 4.08 -5.44 -8.67
N PRO A 129 5.25 -5.64 -9.28
CA PRO A 129 6.39 -4.76 -9.01
C PRO A 129 6.27 -3.44 -9.75
N ASN A 130 6.67 -2.37 -9.08
CA ASN A 130 6.83 -1.05 -9.69
C ASN A 130 8.32 -0.88 -10.02
N CYS A 131 8.73 -1.52 -11.09
CA CYS A 131 10.10 -1.42 -11.59
C CYS A 131 10.17 -1.74 -13.08
#